data_f77bb4c5b66b16d9b8dc89909add5995
#
_entry.id   f77bb4c5b66b16d9b8dc89909add5995
#
_cell.length_a   1.000
_cell.length_b   1.000
_cell.length_c   1.000
_cell.angle_alpha   90.00
_cell.angle_beta   90.00
_cell.angle_gamma   90.00
#
_symmetry.space_group_name_H-M   'P 1'
#
loop_
_entity.id
_entity.type
_entity.pdbx_description
1 polymer ?
#
loop_
_entity_poly.entity_id
_entity_poly.type
_entity_poly.pdbx_seq_one_letter_code
_entity_poly.pdbx_strand_id
1 'polypeptide(L)'
;LSRPTPQTTLGYSNTSSLKERVTQANTWKADYFISIHANASENPDINGTEAYVSSTDSAAWYLAQNIVTEIVRRTSTKYNGVFSRPSLYVLKNTKMPAVLVELGYITNYEDNQRMINEPYQFAYGIYVGLLNYLGLKQ
;
A
#
# COMPACT_ATOMS: atom_id res chain seq x y z
N LEU A 1 13.62 2.29 -1.75
CA LEU A 1 12.79 3.00 -0.76
C LEU A 1 12.97 4.51 -0.92
N SER A 2 11.87 5.27 -0.98
CA SER A 2 11.93 6.75 -1.02
C SER A 2 12.44 7.35 0.30
N ARG A 3 12.23 6.65 1.41
CA ARG A 3 12.80 6.97 2.72
C ARG A 3 13.58 5.76 3.24
N PRO A 4 14.91 5.73 3.08
CA PRO A 4 15.72 4.59 3.48
C PRO A 4 15.83 4.41 5.00
N THR A 5 15.61 5.49 5.78
CA THR A 5 15.56 5.44 7.25
C THR A 5 14.31 6.14 7.78
N PRO A 6 13.86 5.83 9.02
CA PRO A 6 12.74 6.53 9.66
C PRO A 6 12.96 8.05 9.80
N GLN A 7 14.21 8.49 9.91
CA GLN A 7 14.60 9.88 10.05
C GLN A 7 14.63 10.64 8.72
N THR A 8 14.61 9.93 7.58
CA THR A 8 14.62 10.58 6.27
C THR A 8 13.34 11.39 6.07
N THR A 9 13.47 12.70 5.91
CA THR A 9 12.37 13.61 5.62
C THR A 9 12.33 13.90 4.13
N LEU A 10 11.15 13.81 3.52
CA LEU A 10 10.89 14.20 2.14
C LEU A 10 9.94 15.38 2.11
N GLY A 11 10.41 16.50 1.55
CA GLY A 11 9.64 17.72 1.50
C GLY A 11 9.42 18.37 2.87
N TYR A 12 8.76 19.52 2.88
CA TYR A 12 8.47 20.33 4.07
C TYR A 12 6.97 20.46 4.37
N SER A 13 6.14 19.74 3.62
CA SER A 13 4.69 19.62 3.82
C SER A 13 4.22 18.27 3.26
N ASN A 14 2.99 17.86 3.62
CA ASN A 14 2.40 16.64 3.05
C ASN A 14 2.38 16.68 1.52
N THR A 15 1.96 17.81 0.94
CA THR A 15 1.89 17.96 -0.52
C THR A 15 3.27 17.87 -1.16
N SER A 16 4.29 18.55 -0.62
CA SER A 16 5.65 18.49 -1.15
C SER A 16 6.26 17.10 -1.00
N SER A 17 6.00 16.41 0.11
CA SER A 17 6.43 15.03 0.33
C SER A 17 5.86 14.06 -0.70
N LEU A 18 4.56 14.14 -0.98
CA LEU A 18 3.91 13.31 -2.01
C LEU A 18 4.48 13.60 -3.41
N LYS A 19 4.68 14.89 -3.73
CA LYS A 19 5.28 15.32 -5.01
C LYS A 19 6.69 14.75 -5.16
N GLU A 20 7.50 14.81 -4.12
CA GLU A 20 8.87 14.31 -4.16
C GLU A 20 8.93 12.80 -4.36
N ARG A 21 8.09 12.03 -3.67
CA ARG A 21 7.99 10.56 -3.85
C ARG A 21 7.63 10.20 -5.29
N VAL A 22 6.64 10.88 -5.86
CA VAL A 22 6.22 10.66 -7.25
C VAL A 22 7.34 11.06 -8.24
N THR A 23 7.99 12.20 -8.00
CA THR A 23 9.10 12.68 -8.85
C THR A 23 10.27 11.69 -8.84
N GLN A 24 10.68 11.21 -7.66
CA GLN A 24 11.74 10.21 -7.54
C GLN A 24 11.39 8.93 -8.31
N ALA A 25 10.19 8.38 -8.13
CA ALA A 25 9.76 7.15 -8.80
C ALA A 25 9.73 7.32 -10.34
N ASN A 26 9.17 8.43 -10.81
CA ASN A 26 9.08 8.73 -12.25
C ASN A 26 10.45 8.97 -12.88
N THR A 27 11.35 9.69 -12.20
CA THR A 27 12.71 9.98 -12.69
C THR A 27 13.56 8.72 -12.72
N TRP A 28 13.45 7.90 -11.68
CA TRP A 28 14.12 6.61 -11.61
C TRP A 28 13.55 5.57 -12.60
N LYS A 29 12.38 5.85 -13.19
CA LYS A 29 11.64 4.90 -14.04
C LYS A 29 11.37 3.58 -13.31
N ALA A 30 10.87 3.68 -12.09
CA ALA A 30 10.49 2.50 -11.30
C ALA A 30 9.47 1.65 -12.05
N ASP A 31 9.58 0.33 -11.96
CA ASP A 31 8.64 -0.60 -12.60
C ASP A 31 7.28 -0.62 -11.89
N TYR A 32 7.27 -0.43 -10.58
CA TYR A 32 6.08 -0.40 -9.73
C TYR A 32 6.20 0.66 -8.66
N PHE A 33 5.05 1.19 -8.23
CA PHE A 33 4.95 2.10 -7.09
C PHE A 33 3.99 1.52 -6.05
N ILE A 34 4.49 1.27 -4.85
CA ILE A 34 3.68 0.76 -3.73
C ILE A 34 3.75 1.77 -2.58
N SER A 35 2.62 2.39 -2.27
CA SER A 35 2.44 3.30 -1.14
C SER A 35 1.79 2.53 0.01
N ILE A 36 2.39 2.59 1.21
CA ILE A 36 1.96 1.81 2.37
C ILE A 36 1.41 2.77 3.42
N HIS A 37 0.19 2.51 3.86
CA HIS A 37 -0.56 3.32 4.80
C HIS A 37 -1.22 2.46 5.88
N ALA A 38 -1.60 3.12 6.97
CA ALA A 38 -2.54 2.61 7.95
C ALA A 38 -3.76 3.54 7.93
N ASN A 39 -4.94 2.96 7.75
CA ASN A 39 -6.20 3.65 7.65
C ASN A 39 -6.73 4.09 9.02
N ALA A 40 -7.73 4.97 9.04
CA ALA A 40 -8.44 5.38 10.24
C ALA A 40 -9.93 5.61 9.94
N SER A 41 -10.78 5.38 10.92
CA SER A 41 -12.22 5.64 10.86
C SER A 41 -12.70 6.22 12.20
N GLU A 42 -13.74 7.06 12.16
CA GLU A 42 -14.43 7.52 13.38
C GLU A 42 -15.18 6.36 14.07
N ASN A 43 -15.61 5.35 13.30
CA ASN A 43 -16.18 4.13 13.85
C ASN A 43 -15.06 3.09 14.09
N PRO A 44 -14.74 2.75 15.36
CA PRO A 44 -13.69 1.82 15.71
C PRO A 44 -13.97 0.35 15.33
N ASP A 45 -15.20 0.01 14.96
CA ASP A 45 -15.57 -1.33 14.51
C ASP A 45 -15.15 -1.60 13.07
N ILE A 46 -14.83 -0.55 12.30
CA ILE A 46 -14.34 -0.68 10.94
C ILE A 46 -12.90 -1.18 10.96
N ASN A 47 -12.66 -2.28 10.24
CA ASN A 47 -11.37 -2.97 10.20
C ASN A 47 -11.09 -3.59 8.83
N GLY A 48 -9.88 -4.07 8.62
CA GLY A 48 -9.45 -4.88 7.49
C GLY A 48 -8.46 -4.21 6.55
N THR A 49 -7.90 -5.03 5.68
CA THR A 49 -6.91 -4.63 4.67
C THR A 49 -7.60 -4.35 3.34
N GLU A 50 -7.21 -3.25 2.71
CA GLU A 50 -7.72 -2.84 1.40
C GLU A 50 -6.63 -2.17 0.57
N ALA A 51 -6.87 -1.98 -0.71
CA ALA A 51 -5.97 -1.22 -1.56
C ALA A 51 -6.72 -0.34 -2.55
N TYR A 52 -6.02 0.70 -3.00
CA TYR A 52 -6.53 1.64 -4.00
C TYR A 52 -5.61 1.65 -5.22
N VAL A 53 -6.24 1.73 -6.39
CA VAL A 53 -5.60 1.86 -7.71
C VAL A 53 -6.27 2.97 -8.50
N SER A 54 -5.65 3.42 -9.59
CA SER A 54 -6.25 4.44 -10.46
C SER A 54 -7.44 3.89 -11.28
N SER A 55 -7.37 2.61 -11.66
CA SER A 55 -8.42 1.90 -12.39
C SER A 55 -8.44 0.43 -12.03
N THR A 56 -9.64 -0.15 -11.93
CA THR A 56 -9.83 -1.60 -11.74
C THR A 56 -9.58 -2.41 -13.02
N ASP A 57 -9.52 -1.75 -14.16
CA ASP A 57 -9.12 -2.37 -15.43
C ASP A 57 -7.65 -2.03 -15.73
N SER A 58 -6.74 -2.49 -14.88
CA SER A 58 -5.31 -2.17 -14.99
C SER A 58 -4.41 -3.25 -14.39
N ALA A 59 -3.16 -3.27 -14.84
CA ALA A 59 -2.11 -4.11 -14.23
C ALA A 59 -1.95 -3.85 -12.72
N ALA A 60 -2.14 -2.61 -12.28
CA ALA A 60 -2.08 -2.24 -10.87
C ALA A 60 -3.17 -2.93 -10.04
N TRP A 61 -4.35 -3.20 -10.61
CA TRP A 61 -5.42 -3.92 -9.92
C TRP A 61 -5.01 -5.35 -9.59
N TYR A 62 -4.42 -6.07 -10.56
CA TYR A 62 -3.93 -7.44 -10.31
C TYR A 62 -2.80 -7.46 -9.28
N LEU A 63 -1.88 -6.50 -9.33
CA LEU A 63 -0.84 -6.34 -8.32
C LEU A 63 -1.45 -6.11 -6.94
N ALA A 64 -2.42 -5.20 -6.82
CA ALA A 64 -3.10 -4.91 -5.57
C ALA A 64 -3.85 -6.11 -5.00
N GLN A 65 -4.55 -6.88 -5.85
CA GLN A 65 -5.25 -8.10 -5.45
C GLN A 65 -4.28 -9.13 -4.84
N ASN A 66 -3.15 -9.37 -5.50
CA ASN A 66 -2.13 -10.29 -4.97
C ASN A 66 -1.59 -9.81 -3.63
N ILE A 67 -1.29 -8.51 -3.50
CA ILE A 67 -0.77 -7.93 -2.24
C ILE A 67 -1.80 -8.08 -1.10
N VAL A 68 -3.04 -7.63 -1.30
CA VAL A 68 -4.08 -7.69 -0.26
C VAL A 68 -4.36 -9.13 0.15
N THR A 69 -4.46 -10.05 -0.80
CA THR A 69 -4.68 -11.47 -0.54
C THR A 69 -3.57 -12.05 0.35
N GLU A 70 -2.30 -11.75 0.04
CA GLU A 70 -1.17 -12.28 0.79
C GLU A 70 -1.03 -11.65 2.18
N ILE A 71 -1.35 -10.36 2.33
CA ILE A 71 -1.42 -9.72 3.65
C ILE A 71 -2.48 -10.42 4.51
N VAL A 72 -3.70 -10.50 4.01
CA VAL A 72 -4.83 -11.11 4.74
C VAL A 72 -4.52 -12.56 5.14
N ARG A 73 -3.95 -13.35 4.23
CA ARG A 73 -3.57 -14.75 4.52
C ARG A 73 -2.57 -14.87 5.68
N ARG A 74 -1.69 -13.89 5.86
CA ARG A 74 -0.62 -13.92 6.88
C ARG A 74 -1.00 -13.28 8.19
N THR A 75 -1.81 -12.23 8.14
CA THR A 75 -2.14 -11.41 9.30
C THR A 75 -3.52 -11.70 9.86
N SER A 76 -4.35 -12.47 9.14
CA SER A 76 -5.75 -12.71 9.48
C SER A 76 -6.59 -11.42 9.61
N THR A 77 -6.17 -10.34 8.97
CA THR A 77 -7.01 -9.14 8.82
C THR A 77 -8.19 -9.45 7.90
N LYS A 78 -9.26 -8.69 8.04
CA LYS A 78 -10.40 -8.82 7.13
C LYS A 78 -10.02 -8.37 5.71
N TYR A 79 -10.44 -9.13 4.71
CA TYR A 79 -10.29 -8.74 3.31
C TYR A 79 -11.39 -7.75 2.93
N ASN A 80 -11.05 -6.50 2.68
CA ASN A 80 -12.00 -5.47 2.24
C ASN A 80 -12.03 -5.30 0.72
N GLY A 81 -10.95 -5.64 0.02
CA GLY A 81 -10.90 -5.61 -1.44
C GLY A 81 -9.97 -4.56 -2.04
N VAL A 82 -10.13 -4.36 -3.34
CA VAL A 82 -9.39 -3.36 -4.12
C VAL A 82 -10.38 -2.42 -4.81
N PHE A 83 -10.13 -1.11 -4.71
CA PHE A 83 -11.04 -0.07 -5.17
C PHE A 83 -10.33 0.94 -6.08
N SER A 84 -11.10 1.58 -6.96
CA SER A 84 -10.60 2.68 -7.78
C SER A 84 -10.67 4.00 -7.02
N ARG A 85 -9.52 4.72 -6.93
CA ARG A 85 -9.40 6.08 -6.41
C ARG A 85 -8.43 6.92 -7.26
N PRO A 86 -8.81 7.28 -8.49
CA PRO A 86 -7.93 7.98 -9.43
C PRO A 86 -7.53 9.38 -8.98
N SER A 87 -8.23 9.97 -8.01
CA SER A 87 -7.92 11.31 -7.47
C SER A 87 -6.75 11.32 -6.47
N LEU A 88 -6.35 10.18 -5.92
CA LEU A 88 -5.21 10.11 -5.00
C LEU A 88 -3.93 10.52 -5.71
N TYR A 89 -3.21 11.49 -5.11
CA TYR A 89 -2.06 12.14 -5.76
C TYR A 89 -1.03 11.15 -6.31
N VAL A 90 -0.63 10.17 -5.51
CA VAL A 90 0.37 9.17 -5.90
C VAL A 90 -0.13 8.24 -7.02
N LEU A 91 -1.43 7.94 -7.07
CA LEU A 91 -2.02 7.11 -8.12
C LEU A 91 -2.22 7.88 -9.42
N LYS A 92 -2.52 9.20 -9.30
CA LYS A 92 -2.77 10.08 -10.45
C LYS A 92 -1.49 10.46 -11.20
N ASN A 93 -0.38 10.64 -10.47
CA ASN A 93 0.82 11.30 -11.01
C ASN A 93 2.01 10.36 -11.23
N THR A 94 1.92 9.10 -10.84
CA THR A 94 2.92 8.08 -11.18
C THR A 94 2.71 7.56 -12.62
N LYS A 95 3.81 7.21 -13.29
CA LYS A 95 3.81 6.76 -14.70
C LYS A 95 3.84 5.24 -14.84
N MET A 96 4.00 4.52 -13.74
CA MET A 96 4.05 3.07 -13.66
C MET A 96 2.79 2.54 -12.94
N PRO A 97 2.53 1.22 -12.98
CA PRO A 97 1.50 0.62 -12.13
C PRO A 97 1.70 0.99 -10.66
N ALA A 98 0.68 1.63 -10.07
CA ALA A 98 0.74 2.18 -8.72
C ALA A 98 -0.38 1.64 -7.84
N VAL A 99 -0.03 1.24 -6.63
CA VAL A 99 -0.94 0.71 -5.61
C VAL A 99 -0.74 1.50 -4.31
N LEU A 100 -1.84 1.91 -3.69
CA LEU A 100 -1.84 2.39 -2.31
C LEU A 100 -2.50 1.31 -1.44
N VAL A 101 -1.74 0.76 -0.51
CA VAL A 101 -2.18 -0.30 0.40
C VAL A 101 -2.48 0.27 1.77
N GLU A 102 -3.69 0.04 2.26
CA GLU A 102 -4.10 0.27 3.64
C GLU A 102 -4.00 -1.05 4.39
N LEU A 103 -3.01 -1.17 5.28
CA LEU A 103 -2.70 -2.42 5.98
C LEU A 103 -3.82 -2.85 6.93
N GLY A 104 -4.49 -1.90 7.55
CA GLY A 104 -5.56 -2.05 8.51
C GLY A 104 -5.90 -0.68 9.10
N TYR A 105 -6.84 -0.64 10.03
CA TYR A 105 -7.31 0.59 10.66
C TYR A 105 -6.62 0.80 12.02
N ILE A 106 -5.86 1.90 12.17
CA ILE A 106 -5.21 2.23 13.47
C ILE A 106 -6.23 2.50 14.58
N THR A 107 -7.45 2.85 14.22
CA THR A 107 -8.57 3.10 15.14
C THR A 107 -9.29 1.83 15.59
N ASN A 108 -9.08 0.71 14.89
CA ASN A 108 -9.58 -0.59 15.31
C ASN A 108 -8.53 -1.30 16.17
N TYR A 109 -8.95 -1.78 17.36
CA TYR A 109 -8.03 -2.37 18.32
C TYR A 109 -7.26 -3.58 17.76
N GLU A 110 -7.96 -4.50 17.10
CA GLU A 110 -7.33 -5.73 16.59
C GLU A 110 -6.36 -5.46 15.44
N ASP A 111 -6.75 -4.64 14.46
CA ASP A 111 -5.88 -4.25 13.36
C ASP A 111 -4.64 -3.52 13.87
N ASN A 112 -4.83 -2.60 14.82
CA ASN A 112 -3.74 -1.85 15.43
C ASN A 112 -2.76 -2.78 16.14
N GLN A 113 -3.25 -3.72 16.97
CA GLN A 113 -2.39 -4.69 17.66
C GLN A 113 -1.63 -5.58 16.67
N ARG A 114 -2.26 -6.03 15.59
CA ARG A 114 -1.58 -6.81 14.53
C ARG A 114 -0.47 -5.99 13.86
N MET A 115 -0.74 -4.74 13.50
CA MET A 115 0.27 -3.88 12.85
C MET A 115 1.47 -3.59 13.77
N ILE A 116 1.24 -3.45 15.08
CA ILE A 116 2.30 -3.19 16.07
C ILE A 116 3.12 -4.46 16.35
N ASN A 117 2.45 -5.59 16.57
CA ASN A 117 3.09 -6.82 17.04
C ASN A 117 3.64 -7.69 15.90
N GLU A 118 3.06 -7.57 14.70
CA GLU A 118 3.39 -8.44 13.57
C GLU A 118 3.74 -7.65 12.28
N PRO A 119 4.49 -6.52 12.33
CA PRO A 119 4.74 -5.68 11.15
C PRO A 119 5.45 -6.46 10.04
N TYR A 120 6.23 -7.48 10.42
CA TYR A 120 6.94 -8.33 9.48
C TYR A 120 6.00 -9.16 8.60
N GLN A 121 4.86 -9.61 9.13
CA GLN A 121 3.86 -10.36 8.35
C GLN A 121 3.22 -9.50 7.26
N PHE A 122 2.95 -8.23 7.56
CA PHE A 122 2.47 -7.27 6.55
C PHE A 122 3.51 -7.03 5.46
N ALA A 123 4.76 -6.76 5.84
CA ALA A 123 5.84 -6.55 4.89
C ALA A 123 6.08 -7.78 4.00
N TYR A 124 6.05 -8.96 4.60
CA TYR A 124 6.21 -10.21 3.86
C TYR A 124 5.02 -10.51 2.97
N GLY A 125 3.80 -10.16 3.38
CA GLY A 125 2.60 -10.23 2.53
C GLY A 125 2.71 -9.36 1.28
N ILE A 126 3.21 -8.12 1.41
CA ILE A 126 3.47 -7.23 0.27
C ILE A 126 4.51 -7.86 -0.67
N TYR A 127 5.61 -8.36 -0.12
CA TYR A 127 6.69 -8.99 -0.88
C TYR A 127 6.20 -10.20 -1.68
N VAL A 128 5.51 -11.12 -1.02
CA VAL A 128 4.98 -12.33 -1.68
C VAL A 128 3.90 -12.00 -2.69
N GLY A 129 3.03 -11.04 -2.39
CA GLY A 129 2.03 -10.54 -3.33
C GLY A 129 2.66 -9.99 -4.62
N LEU A 130 3.77 -9.27 -4.50
CA LEU A 130 4.55 -8.81 -5.67
C LEU A 130 5.15 -10.00 -6.43
N LEU A 131 5.76 -10.97 -5.75
CA LEU A 131 6.31 -12.17 -6.41
C LEU A 131 5.22 -12.95 -7.17
N ASN A 132 4.07 -13.17 -6.55
CA ASN A 132 2.95 -13.86 -7.18
C ASN A 132 2.47 -13.12 -8.44
N TYR A 133 2.35 -11.80 -8.36
CA TYR A 133 2.00 -10.97 -9.52
C TYR A 133 3.01 -11.10 -10.65
N LEU A 134 4.30 -11.20 -10.33
CA LEU A 134 5.40 -11.37 -11.31
C LEU A 134 5.54 -12.80 -11.82
N GLY A 135 4.77 -13.76 -11.31
CA GLY A 135 4.88 -15.19 -11.64
C GLY A 135 6.17 -15.84 -11.11
N LEU A 136 6.81 -15.23 -10.12
CA LEU A 136 8.02 -15.75 -9.47
C LEU A 136 7.64 -16.70 -8.34
N LYS A 137 8.22 -17.89 -8.36
CA LYS A 137 8.06 -18.88 -7.27
C LYS A 137 8.98 -18.52 -6.10
N GLN A 138 8.48 -18.76 -4.88
CA GLN A 138 9.28 -18.75 -3.67
C GLN A 138 10.13 -20.00 -3.56
#